data_195aa3f2e2b6effd3f58b93fc54a09df
#
_entry.id   195aa3f2e2b6effd3f58b93fc54a09df
#
_cell.length_a   1.000
_cell.length_b   1.000
_cell.length_c   1.000
_cell.angle_alpha   90.00
_cell.angle_beta   90.00
_cell.angle_gamma   90.00
#
_symmetry.space_group_name_H-M   'P 1'
#
loop_
_entity.id
_entity.type
_entity.pdbx_description
1 polymer ?
#
loop_
_entity_poly.entity_id
_entity_poly.type
_entity_poly.pdbx_seq_one_letter_code
_entity_poly.pdbx_strand_id
1 'polypeptide(L)'
;QVAEYIYNAFYSPEARLRNSPPRIELSHLTNRQFRESVSDLFRETVPEKSSGPGLSASYYNSKGMNKKDSLKTTRIDHKIDFDFGSGPPLEGIKAEQFSIAWEGSIRAESTGMYGLRLTTPNGARLYLNVNIKEGDKNYRDDASKESNPPLIDAWVSSGNKSRTESARVFLLGGREYPIRIDYFKYKESTGSVRFEWLPPNGVW
;
A
#
# COMPACT_ATOMS: atom_id res chain seq x y z
N GLN A 1 66.89 -21.69 12.51
CA GLN A 1 65.94 -21.82 13.64
C GLN A 1 64.71 -20.93 13.48
N VAL A 2 64.83 -19.59 13.30
CA VAL A 2 63.64 -18.70 13.20
C VAL A 2 62.86 -18.95 11.92
N ALA A 3 63.51 -19.07 10.77
CA ALA A 3 62.86 -19.36 9.49
C ALA A 3 62.17 -20.75 9.49
N GLU A 4 62.77 -21.72 10.11
CA GLU A 4 62.22 -23.06 10.26
C GLU A 4 61.01 -23.08 11.20
N TYR A 5 61.04 -22.30 12.26
CA TYR A 5 59.89 -22.11 13.16
C TYR A 5 58.71 -21.46 12.42
N ILE A 6 58.97 -20.39 11.66
CA ILE A 6 57.92 -19.71 10.87
C ILE A 6 57.34 -20.66 9.84
N TYR A 7 58.21 -21.45 9.14
CA TYR A 7 57.73 -22.40 8.16
C TYR A 7 56.83 -23.47 8.82
N ASN A 8 57.24 -24.05 9.92
CA ASN A 8 56.50 -25.09 10.64
C ASN A 8 55.19 -24.54 11.27
N ALA A 9 55.18 -23.29 11.71
CA ALA A 9 54.01 -22.68 12.34
C ALA A 9 52.93 -22.29 11.34
N PHE A 10 53.29 -21.87 10.11
CA PHE A 10 52.37 -21.26 9.17
C PHE A 10 52.29 -21.95 7.80
N TYR A 11 53.34 -22.57 7.33
CA TYR A 11 53.46 -23.08 5.96
C TYR A 11 53.58 -24.59 5.84
N SER A 12 53.83 -25.31 6.93
CA SER A 12 53.85 -26.78 6.88
C SER A 12 52.49 -27.36 6.50
N PRO A 13 52.42 -28.57 5.93
CA PRO A 13 51.15 -29.22 5.61
C PRO A 13 50.20 -29.30 6.81
N GLU A 14 50.74 -29.58 8.01
CA GLU A 14 50.00 -29.68 9.25
C GLU A 14 49.46 -28.31 9.70
N ALA A 15 50.24 -27.25 9.54
CA ALA A 15 49.84 -25.90 9.86
C ALA A 15 48.72 -25.42 8.90
N ARG A 16 48.80 -25.76 7.62
CA ARG A 16 47.76 -25.46 6.63
C ARG A 16 46.44 -26.17 6.92
N LEU A 17 46.48 -27.44 7.33
CA LEU A 17 45.28 -28.17 7.73
C LEU A 17 44.63 -27.58 8.98
N ARG A 18 45.45 -27.20 9.99
CA ARG A 18 44.96 -26.57 11.22
C ARG A 18 44.40 -25.17 11.00
N ASN A 19 45.00 -24.40 10.10
CA ASN A 19 44.63 -23.03 9.80
C ASN A 19 43.64 -22.93 8.62
N SER A 20 43.21 -24.04 8.02
CA SER A 20 42.14 -24.04 7.03
C SER A 20 40.86 -23.61 7.70
N PRO A 21 40.21 -22.50 7.23
CA PRO A 21 38.92 -22.15 7.76
C PRO A 21 37.95 -23.33 7.55
N PRO A 22 37.04 -23.59 8.49
CA PRO A 22 36.05 -24.62 8.33
C PRO A 22 35.29 -24.34 7.00
N ARG A 23 35.15 -25.37 6.18
CA ARG A 23 34.41 -25.26 4.93
C ARG A 23 32.97 -24.87 5.27
N ILE A 24 32.65 -23.62 5.10
CA ILE A 24 31.27 -23.15 5.25
C ILE A 24 30.53 -23.73 4.05
N GLU A 25 29.80 -24.80 4.26
CA GLU A 25 28.82 -25.24 3.27
C GLU A 25 27.76 -24.15 3.18
N LEU A 26 27.70 -23.53 2.01
CA LEU A 26 26.61 -22.62 1.69
C LEU A 26 25.32 -23.43 1.76
N SER A 27 24.64 -23.38 2.90
CA SER A 27 23.30 -23.95 3.01
C SER A 27 22.38 -23.13 2.14
N HIS A 28 21.78 -23.77 1.14
CA HIS A 28 20.72 -23.14 0.37
C HIS A 28 19.56 -22.83 1.33
N LEU A 29 19.23 -21.55 1.46
CA LEU A 29 18.02 -21.14 2.16
C LEU A 29 16.83 -21.82 1.48
N THR A 30 15.98 -22.43 2.27
CA THR A 30 14.69 -22.88 1.76
C THR A 30 13.92 -21.67 1.24
N ASN A 31 13.01 -21.86 0.29
CA ASN A 31 12.14 -20.78 -0.22
C ASN A 31 11.45 -20.01 0.92
N ARG A 32 11.12 -20.68 2.01
CA ARG A 32 10.55 -20.06 3.21
C ARG A 32 11.56 -19.16 3.91
N GLN A 33 12.75 -19.65 4.22
CA GLN A 33 13.81 -18.87 4.88
C GLN A 33 14.25 -17.67 4.05
N PHE A 34 14.37 -17.84 2.72
CA PHE A 34 14.68 -16.73 1.82
C PHE A 34 13.59 -15.65 1.88
N ARG A 35 12.31 -16.03 1.83
CA ARG A 35 11.19 -15.09 1.91
C ARG A 35 11.15 -14.38 3.25
N GLU A 36 11.36 -15.09 4.35
CA GLU A 36 11.41 -14.52 5.70
C GLU A 36 12.56 -13.52 5.84
N SER A 37 13.77 -13.86 5.38
CA SER A 37 14.93 -12.97 5.42
C SER A 37 14.74 -11.71 4.58
N VAL A 38 14.16 -11.83 3.38
CA VAL A 38 13.83 -10.68 2.53
C VAL A 38 12.75 -9.83 3.18
N SER A 39 11.73 -10.45 3.78
CA SER A 39 10.67 -9.74 4.50
C SER A 39 11.22 -8.95 5.69
N ASP A 40 12.15 -9.51 6.44
CA ASP A 40 12.76 -8.85 7.60
C ASP A 40 13.63 -7.65 7.21
N LEU A 41 14.36 -7.71 6.10
CA LEU A 41 15.12 -6.58 5.56
C LEU A 41 14.22 -5.36 5.23
N PHE A 42 12.97 -5.59 4.87
CA PHE A 42 12.03 -4.53 4.55
C PHE A 42 11.18 -4.08 5.75
N ARG A 43 11.11 -4.86 6.82
CA ARG A 43 10.36 -4.51 8.04
C ARG A 43 10.91 -3.27 8.75
N GLU A 44 12.23 -3.10 8.78
CA GLU A 44 12.88 -1.97 9.45
C GLU A 44 12.67 -0.62 8.74
N THR A 45 12.19 -0.62 7.49
CA THR A 45 12.06 0.60 6.69
C THR A 45 10.66 1.20 6.68
N VAL A 46 9.66 0.55 7.27
CA VAL A 46 8.28 1.05 7.32
C VAL A 46 7.96 1.52 8.74
N PRO A 47 7.72 2.82 8.96
CA PRO A 47 7.30 3.29 10.28
C PRO A 47 5.96 2.64 10.66
N GLU A 48 5.92 1.98 11.82
CA GLU A 48 4.68 1.52 12.45
C GLU A 48 3.78 2.74 12.77
N LYS A 49 2.88 3.05 11.87
CA LYS A 49 1.83 4.04 12.12
C LYS A 49 0.47 3.46 11.73
N SER A 50 0.00 2.44 12.47
CA SER A 50 -1.40 2.05 12.42
C SER A 50 -2.01 2.17 13.83
N SER A 51 -2.79 3.20 14.01
CA SER A 51 -3.60 3.42 15.23
C SER A 51 -4.92 2.64 15.18
N GLY A 52 -4.89 1.36 14.79
CA GLY A 52 -6.06 0.48 14.76
C GLY A 52 -6.52 0.10 13.34
N PRO A 53 -7.46 -0.85 13.20
CA PRO A 53 -7.97 -1.29 11.92
C PRO A 53 -8.79 -0.20 11.25
N GLY A 54 -8.54 0.07 9.96
CA GLY A 54 -9.27 1.05 9.15
C GLY A 54 -8.36 2.07 8.47
N LEU A 55 -8.96 2.90 7.61
CA LEU A 55 -8.27 3.97 6.90
C LEU A 55 -8.75 5.33 7.42
N SER A 56 -7.84 6.28 7.51
CA SER A 56 -8.18 7.68 7.82
C SER A 56 -8.93 8.29 6.64
N ALA A 57 -10.18 8.63 6.84
CA ALA A 57 -11.08 9.19 5.83
C ALA A 57 -11.26 10.69 6.04
N SER A 58 -10.86 11.49 5.05
CA SER A 58 -11.07 12.95 5.01
C SER A 58 -12.24 13.26 4.09
N TYR A 59 -13.27 13.91 4.62
CA TYR A 59 -14.52 14.25 3.91
C TYR A 59 -14.54 15.72 3.53
N TYR A 60 -14.77 16.01 2.25
CA TYR A 60 -14.73 17.36 1.69
C TYR A 60 -16.07 17.76 1.07
N ASN A 61 -16.50 18.99 1.35
CA ASN A 61 -17.70 19.59 0.74
C ASN A 61 -17.38 20.23 -0.63
N SER A 62 -16.67 19.51 -1.46
CA SER A 62 -16.31 19.91 -2.84
C SER A 62 -15.91 18.67 -3.65
N LYS A 63 -15.86 18.82 -4.97
CA LYS A 63 -15.29 17.79 -5.87
C LYS A 63 -13.79 17.59 -5.63
N GLY A 64 -13.05 18.66 -5.34
CA GLY A 64 -11.61 18.63 -5.11
C GLY A 64 -11.27 18.45 -3.63
N MET A 65 -10.14 17.79 -3.35
CA MET A 65 -9.64 17.47 -2.00
C MET A 65 -8.57 18.44 -1.52
N ASN A 66 -8.19 19.42 -2.35
CA ASN A 66 -7.09 20.36 -2.12
C ASN A 66 -7.49 21.65 -1.40
N LYS A 67 -8.75 21.90 -1.26
CA LYS A 67 -9.25 23.13 -0.62
C LYS A 67 -9.34 22.92 0.89
N LYS A 68 -8.44 23.57 1.64
CA LYS A 68 -8.43 23.49 3.10
C LYS A 68 -9.79 23.82 3.70
N ASP A 69 -10.51 24.79 3.15
CA ASP A 69 -11.80 25.24 3.64
C ASP A 69 -12.96 24.29 3.30
N SER A 70 -12.74 23.32 2.41
CA SER A 70 -13.75 22.32 2.03
C SER A 70 -13.68 21.06 2.89
N LEU A 71 -12.60 20.82 3.64
CA LEU A 71 -12.52 19.73 4.60
C LEU A 71 -13.53 19.94 5.72
N LYS A 72 -14.41 18.98 5.93
CA LYS A 72 -15.45 19.03 6.98
C LYS A 72 -15.08 18.20 8.19
N THR A 73 -14.61 16.99 7.97
CA THR A 73 -14.25 16.08 9.05
C THR A 73 -13.25 15.04 8.60
N THR A 74 -12.54 14.47 9.56
CA THR A 74 -11.69 13.29 9.38
C THR A 74 -12.09 12.25 10.40
N ARG A 75 -12.25 11.00 9.99
CA ARG A 75 -12.57 9.86 10.87
C ARG A 75 -11.88 8.60 10.39
N ILE A 76 -11.95 7.52 11.16
CA ILE A 76 -11.50 6.18 10.71
C ILE A 76 -12.69 5.44 10.14
N ASP A 77 -12.56 5.00 8.89
CA ASP A 77 -13.50 4.09 8.23
C ASP A 77 -12.92 2.68 8.22
N HIS A 78 -13.57 1.75 8.89
CA HIS A 78 -13.11 0.35 9.00
C HIS A 78 -13.37 -0.45 7.71
N LYS A 79 -14.24 0.03 6.85
CA LYS A 79 -14.62 -0.58 5.59
C LYS A 79 -14.96 0.51 4.57
N ILE A 80 -14.54 0.32 3.33
CA ILE A 80 -14.99 1.16 2.21
C ILE A 80 -16.04 0.37 1.43
N ASP A 81 -17.28 0.50 1.85
CA ASP A 81 -18.46 -0.10 1.22
C ASP A 81 -19.65 0.80 1.55
N PHE A 82 -19.75 1.89 0.78
CA PHE A 82 -20.72 2.95 1.01
C PHE A 82 -21.71 3.05 -0.14
N ASP A 83 -22.97 3.11 0.21
CA ASP A 83 -24.06 3.53 -0.67
C ASP A 83 -24.66 4.81 -0.08
N PHE A 84 -24.35 5.94 -0.70
CA PHE A 84 -24.88 7.25 -0.29
C PHE A 84 -26.23 7.53 -0.94
N GLY A 85 -26.63 6.73 -1.92
CA GLY A 85 -27.81 7.01 -2.73
C GLY A 85 -27.80 8.42 -3.31
N SER A 86 -28.90 9.15 -3.19
CA SER A 86 -29.00 10.56 -3.57
C SER A 86 -28.62 11.54 -2.45
N GLY A 87 -28.30 11.03 -1.27
CA GLY A 87 -28.01 11.82 -0.06
C GLY A 87 -26.55 12.26 0.07
N PRO A 88 -26.26 13.07 1.10
CA PRO A 88 -24.90 13.41 1.50
C PRO A 88 -24.22 12.26 2.24
N PRO A 89 -22.87 12.18 2.25
CA PRO A 89 -22.14 11.17 3.00
C PRO A 89 -22.25 11.41 4.52
N LEU A 90 -22.40 12.65 4.94
CA LEU A 90 -22.48 13.09 6.33
C LEU A 90 -23.26 14.40 6.42
N GLU A 91 -23.76 14.71 7.62
CA GLU A 91 -24.39 16.00 7.91
C GLU A 91 -23.43 17.17 7.63
N GLY A 92 -23.93 18.24 7.04
CA GLY A 92 -23.14 19.43 6.68
C GLY A 92 -22.35 19.31 5.37
N ILE A 93 -22.50 18.22 4.63
CA ILE A 93 -21.93 18.05 3.29
C ILE A 93 -23.05 18.06 2.26
N LYS A 94 -22.80 18.67 1.09
CA LYS A 94 -23.78 18.74 0.00
C LYS A 94 -23.92 17.39 -0.69
N ALA A 95 -25.17 16.98 -0.94
CA ALA A 95 -25.45 15.72 -1.62
C ALA A 95 -25.00 15.70 -3.10
N GLU A 96 -25.03 16.88 -3.75
CA GLU A 96 -24.72 17.01 -5.18
C GLU A 96 -23.23 16.98 -5.49
N GLN A 97 -22.40 17.31 -4.48
CA GLN A 97 -20.96 17.47 -4.71
C GLN A 97 -20.16 17.24 -3.44
N PHE A 98 -19.36 16.19 -3.41
CA PHE A 98 -18.43 15.92 -2.33
C PHE A 98 -17.29 15.02 -2.78
N SER A 99 -16.24 14.94 -1.98
CA SER A 99 -15.16 14.01 -2.18
C SER A 99 -14.66 13.44 -0.86
N ILE A 100 -14.04 12.27 -0.93
CA ILE A 100 -13.50 11.56 0.22
C ILE A 100 -12.12 11.03 -0.15
N ALA A 101 -11.14 11.23 0.72
CA ALA A 101 -9.82 10.63 0.61
C ALA A 101 -9.62 9.67 1.79
N TRP A 102 -9.38 8.39 1.50
CA TRP A 102 -8.96 7.39 2.47
C TRP A 102 -7.46 7.17 2.39
N GLU A 103 -6.76 7.24 3.52
CA GLU A 103 -5.31 7.08 3.62
C GLU A 103 -4.97 6.12 4.77
N GLY A 104 -3.98 5.27 4.55
CA GLY A 104 -3.48 4.31 5.55
C GLY A 104 -2.62 3.23 4.93
N SER A 105 -2.68 2.03 5.48
CA SER A 105 -1.92 0.88 4.96
C SER A 105 -2.79 -0.37 4.90
N ILE A 106 -2.47 -1.26 3.96
CA ILE A 106 -2.97 -2.62 3.93
C ILE A 106 -1.82 -3.57 4.27
N ARG A 107 -2.08 -4.57 5.08
CA ARG A 107 -1.10 -5.59 5.45
C ARG A 107 -1.33 -6.86 4.65
N ALA A 108 -0.34 -7.28 3.87
CA ALA A 108 -0.37 -8.55 3.18
C ALA A 108 -0.02 -9.68 4.17
N GLU A 109 -0.93 -10.62 4.40
CA GLU A 109 -0.68 -11.76 5.29
C GLU A 109 0.22 -12.81 4.66
N SER A 110 0.11 -13.02 3.35
CA SER A 110 0.87 -14.00 2.60
C SER A 110 1.52 -13.38 1.36
N THR A 111 2.64 -13.95 0.93
CA THR A 111 3.30 -13.53 -0.32
C THR A 111 2.56 -14.10 -1.52
N GLY A 112 2.23 -13.25 -2.50
CA GLY A 112 1.62 -13.69 -3.75
C GLY A 112 0.90 -12.57 -4.50
N MET A 113 0.14 -12.96 -5.52
CA MET A 113 -0.67 -12.04 -6.34
C MET A 113 -1.97 -11.68 -5.62
N TYR A 114 -2.13 -10.41 -5.32
CA TYR A 114 -3.37 -9.84 -4.78
C TYR A 114 -4.19 -9.18 -5.90
N GLY A 115 -5.50 -9.37 -5.84
CA GLY A 115 -6.45 -8.61 -6.63
C GLY A 115 -6.95 -7.41 -5.82
N LEU A 116 -7.04 -6.25 -6.45
CA LEU A 116 -7.63 -5.04 -5.88
C LEU A 116 -8.71 -4.56 -6.84
N ARG A 117 -9.88 -4.17 -6.31
CA ARG A 117 -10.93 -3.62 -7.17
C ARG A 117 -11.70 -2.49 -6.50
N LEU A 118 -12.11 -1.54 -7.34
CA LEU A 118 -12.99 -0.45 -7.00
C LEU A 118 -14.27 -0.57 -7.81
N THR A 119 -15.41 -0.53 -7.14
CA THR A 119 -16.73 -0.51 -7.77
C THR A 119 -17.42 0.81 -7.44
N THR A 120 -17.78 1.59 -8.46
CA THR A 120 -18.44 2.90 -8.28
C THR A 120 -19.09 3.38 -9.58
N PRO A 121 -20.20 4.15 -9.53
CA PRO A 121 -20.70 4.93 -10.66
C PRO A 121 -19.98 6.28 -10.80
N ASN A 122 -19.26 6.73 -9.78
CA ASN A 122 -18.63 8.05 -9.67
C ASN A 122 -17.13 7.99 -10.00
N GLY A 123 -16.40 9.07 -9.77
CA GLY A 123 -14.96 9.08 -9.96
C GLY A 123 -14.20 8.48 -8.76
N ALA A 124 -13.29 7.55 -9.02
CA ALA A 124 -12.41 7.01 -7.99
C ALA A 124 -11.01 6.69 -8.53
N ARG A 125 -10.01 6.71 -7.65
CA ARG A 125 -8.63 6.30 -7.91
C ARG A 125 -8.08 5.53 -6.73
N LEU A 126 -7.23 4.56 -7.03
CA LEU A 126 -6.48 3.80 -6.04
C LEU A 126 -4.99 3.96 -6.30
N TYR A 127 -4.28 4.31 -5.25
CA TYR A 127 -2.82 4.38 -5.24
C TYR A 127 -2.26 3.37 -4.25
N LEU A 128 -1.15 2.73 -4.61
CA LEU A 128 -0.43 1.80 -3.76
C LEU A 128 1.04 2.21 -3.67
N ASN A 129 1.69 1.97 -2.53
CA ASN A 129 3.07 2.35 -2.23
C ASN A 129 3.33 3.86 -2.30
N VAL A 130 2.32 4.65 -1.96
CA VAL A 130 2.47 6.11 -1.91
C VAL A 130 3.28 6.53 -0.70
N ASN A 131 4.32 7.34 -0.92
CA ASN A 131 4.97 8.07 0.16
C ASN A 131 4.06 9.22 0.59
N ILE A 132 3.19 8.95 1.54
CA ILE A 132 2.34 9.98 2.16
C ILE A 132 3.25 10.82 3.05
N LYS A 133 3.84 11.89 2.51
CA LYS A 133 4.54 12.87 3.33
C LYS A 133 3.49 13.73 4.00
N GLU A 134 3.39 13.62 5.32
CA GLU A 134 2.56 14.47 6.15
C GLU A 134 2.91 15.95 5.88
N GLY A 135 1.93 16.73 5.42
CA GLY A 135 2.10 18.16 5.12
C GLY A 135 2.42 18.56 3.69
N ASP A 136 2.59 17.64 2.75
CA ASP A 136 2.75 17.98 1.34
C ASP A 136 1.38 18.37 0.72
N LYS A 137 1.15 19.69 0.68
CA LYS A 137 -0.08 20.27 0.12
C LYS A 137 -0.27 20.01 -1.38
N ASN A 138 0.82 19.72 -2.10
CA ASN A 138 0.82 19.51 -3.55
C ASN A 138 0.57 18.04 -3.93
N TYR A 139 0.68 17.12 -2.97
CA TYR A 139 0.52 15.69 -3.18
C TYR A 139 -0.92 15.30 -3.61
N ARG A 140 -1.92 16.08 -3.19
CA ARG A 140 -3.35 15.76 -3.36
C ARG A 140 -3.92 16.04 -4.75
N ASP A 141 -3.28 16.93 -5.54
CA ASP A 141 -3.80 17.36 -6.84
C ASP A 141 -3.03 16.84 -8.05
N ASP A 142 -1.86 16.27 -7.83
CA ASP A 142 -0.92 15.99 -8.91
C ASP A 142 -0.83 14.49 -9.23
N ALA A 143 -1.98 13.90 -9.53
CA ALA A 143 -2.02 12.61 -10.23
C ALA A 143 -1.44 12.69 -11.66
N SER A 144 -1.13 13.90 -12.12
CA SER A 144 -0.43 14.16 -13.38
C SER A 144 1.09 14.07 -13.25
N LYS A 145 1.65 14.03 -12.03
CA LYS A 145 3.09 13.80 -11.85
C LYS A 145 3.40 12.34 -12.11
N GLU A 146 4.20 12.10 -13.13
CA GLU A 146 4.71 10.79 -13.57
C GLU A 146 5.34 9.93 -12.45
N SER A 147 5.60 10.54 -11.29
CA SER A 147 6.25 9.88 -10.15
C SER A 147 5.38 8.89 -9.37
N ASN A 148 4.06 8.94 -9.49
CA ASN A 148 3.15 8.05 -8.75
C ASN A 148 1.79 7.88 -9.43
N PRO A 149 1.74 7.13 -10.55
CA PRO A 149 0.49 6.88 -11.24
C PRO A 149 -0.46 6.05 -10.36
N PRO A 150 -1.79 6.27 -10.47
CA PRO A 150 -2.75 5.42 -9.78
C PRO A 150 -2.67 3.98 -10.29
N LEU A 151 -2.77 3.02 -9.38
CA LEU A 151 -2.88 1.61 -9.73
C LEU A 151 -4.21 1.29 -10.42
N ILE A 152 -5.28 1.98 -9.99
CA ILE A 152 -6.59 1.97 -10.67
C ILE A 152 -6.97 3.43 -10.91
N ASP A 153 -7.23 3.81 -12.16
CA ASP A 153 -7.72 5.14 -12.55
C ASP A 153 -9.13 5.05 -13.14
N ALA A 154 -10.11 5.35 -12.32
CA ALA A 154 -11.51 5.45 -12.68
C ALA A 154 -12.03 6.90 -12.42
N TRP A 155 -11.21 7.94 -12.70
CA TRP A 155 -11.45 9.34 -12.32
C TRP A 155 -12.47 10.06 -13.22
N VAL A 156 -13.40 9.33 -13.79
CA VAL A 156 -14.49 9.86 -14.60
C VAL A 156 -15.82 9.28 -14.15
N SER A 157 -16.87 10.10 -14.18
CA SER A 157 -18.22 9.64 -13.93
C SER A 157 -18.70 8.73 -15.06
N SER A 158 -19.38 7.64 -14.70
CA SER A 158 -19.95 6.68 -15.65
C SER A 158 -21.44 6.93 -15.95
N GLY A 159 -21.96 8.13 -15.62
CA GLY A 159 -23.35 8.48 -15.88
C GLY A 159 -24.34 7.61 -15.08
N ASN A 160 -24.10 7.44 -13.79
CA ASN A 160 -24.90 6.64 -12.84
C ASN A 160 -24.85 5.12 -13.06
N LYS A 161 -24.05 4.61 -13.98
CA LYS A 161 -23.81 3.16 -14.11
C LYS A 161 -22.63 2.75 -13.25
N SER A 162 -22.87 1.83 -12.33
CA SER A 162 -21.78 1.25 -11.55
C SER A 162 -20.83 0.47 -12.47
N ARG A 163 -19.53 0.69 -12.30
CA ARG A 163 -18.47 -0.05 -12.98
C ARG A 163 -17.48 -0.58 -11.95
N THR A 164 -16.82 -1.66 -12.32
CA THR A 164 -15.78 -2.28 -11.52
C THR A 164 -14.47 -2.25 -12.28
N GLU A 165 -13.48 -1.57 -11.70
CA GLU A 165 -12.12 -1.53 -12.21
C GLU A 165 -11.22 -2.34 -11.27
N SER A 166 -10.30 -3.12 -11.82
CA SER A 166 -9.46 -4.00 -11.03
C SER A 166 -8.01 -3.99 -11.49
N ALA A 167 -7.12 -4.24 -10.54
CA ALA A 167 -5.69 -4.44 -10.79
C ALA A 167 -5.17 -5.65 -10.02
N ARG A 168 -4.06 -6.21 -10.48
CA ARG A 168 -3.32 -7.26 -9.77
C ARG A 168 -1.93 -6.78 -9.43
N VAL A 169 -1.48 -7.10 -8.22
CA VAL A 169 -0.17 -6.71 -7.72
C VAL A 169 0.45 -7.84 -6.90
N PHE A 170 1.76 -8.03 -7.04
CA PHE A 170 2.49 -8.98 -6.22
C PHE A 170 2.91 -8.30 -4.92
N LEU A 171 2.48 -8.85 -3.78
CA LEU A 171 2.80 -8.35 -2.45
C LEU A 171 3.56 -9.40 -1.64
N LEU A 172 4.47 -8.93 -0.79
CA LEU A 172 5.21 -9.76 0.15
C LEU A 172 4.43 -9.88 1.46
N GLY A 173 4.27 -11.09 1.95
CA GLY A 173 3.60 -11.37 3.23
C GLY A 173 4.31 -10.75 4.42
N GLY A 174 3.53 -10.34 5.41
CA GLY A 174 3.99 -9.68 6.63
C GLY A 174 4.31 -8.20 6.48
N ARG A 175 4.23 -7.64 5.25
CA ARG A 175 4.55 -6.24 4.96
C ARG A 175 3.29 -5.38 4.88
N GLU A 176 3.41 -4.15 5.33
CA GLU A 176 2.42 -3.10 5.14
C GLU A 176 2.71 -2.29 3.88
N TYR A 177 1.65 -1.96 3.16
CA TYR A 177 1.70 -1.20 1.91
C TYR A 177 0.84 0.04 2.07
N PRO A 178 1.43 1.24 2.03
CA PRO A 178 0.69 2.49 2.04
C PRO A 178 -0.31 2.52 0.90
N ILE A 179 -1.57 2.85 1.22
CA ILE A 179 -2.67 2.92 0.26
C ILE A 179 -3.38 4.25 0.40
N ARG A 180 -3.83 4.76 -0.74
CA ARG A 180 -4.73 5.90 -0.80
C ARG A 180 -5.83 5.62 -1.80
N ILE A 181 -7.06 5.97 -1.43
CA ILE A 181 -8.23 5.90 -2.30
C ILE A 181 -8.87 7.27 -2.31
N ASP A 182 -8.99 7.84 -3.51
CA ASP A 182 -9.67 9.09 -3.75
C ASP A 182 -11.02 8.81 -4.42
N TYR A 183 -12.07 9.48 -3.98
CA TYR A 183 -13.41 9.36 -4.49
C TYR A 183 -14.07 10.73 -4.62
N PHE A 184 -14.85 10.94 -5.68
CA PHE A 184 -15.71 12.11 -5.76
C PHE A 184 -17.06 11.78 -6.41
N LYS A 185 -18.09 12.48 -5.95
CA LYS A 185 -19.39 12.64 -6.60
C LYS A 185 -19.53 14.07 -7.08
N TYR A 186 -20.00 14.26 -8.31
CA TYR A 186 -20.22 15.59 -8.87
C TYR A 186 -21.42 15.58 -9.84
N LYS A 187 -22.58 16.06 -9.36
CA LYS A 187 -23.85 16.17 -10.10
C LYS A 187 -24.51 14.84 -10.51
N GLU A 188 -23.93 13.68 -10.22
CA GLU A 188 -24.62 12.41 -10.42
C GLU A 188 -25.80 12.27 -9.45
N SER A 189 -26.85 11.53 -9.87
CA SER A 189 -28.03 11.30 -9.03
C SER A 189 -27.72 10.44 -7.81
N THR A 190 -26.83 9.46 -7.96
CA THR A 190 -26.44 8.52 -6.89
C THR A 190 -24.96 8.53 -6.64
N GLY A 191 -24.56 8.19 -5.41
CA GLY A 191 -23.17 8.02 -5.02
C GLY A 191 -22.97 6.69 -4.31
N SER A 192 -21.98 5.92 -4.74
CA SER A 192 -21.54 4.72 -4.02
C SER A 192 -20.10 4.40 -4.32
N VAL A 193 -19.42 3.73 -3.40
CA VAL A 193 -18.06 3.27 -3.59
C VAL A 193 -17.81 2.01 -2.76
N ARG A 194 -17.20 1.02 -3.39
CA ARG A 194 -16.74 -0.20 -2.73
C ARG A 194 -15.31 -0.49 -3.11
N PHE A 195 -14.47 -0.73 -2.12
CA PHE A 195 -13.12 -1.24 -2.27
C PHE A 195 -13.04 -2.66 -1.73
N GLU A 196 -12.47 -3.54 -2.51
CA GLU A 196 -12.26 -4.94 -2.14
C GLU A 196 -10.85 -5.37 -2.55
N TRP A 197 -10.28 -6.25 -1.74
CA TRP A 197 -9.02 -6.88 -2.09
C TRP A 197 -9.10 -8.39 -1.89
N LEU A 198 -8.42 -9.12 -2.77
CA LEU A 198 -8.43 -10.56 -2.81
C LEU A 198 -7.03 -11.08 -2.53
N PRO A 199 -6.79 -11.82 -1.44
CA PRO A 199 -5.51 -12.46 -1.17
C PRO A 199 -5.19 -13.55 -2.20
N PRO A 200 -3.92 -14.00 -2.29
CA PRO A 200 -3.55 -15.14 -3.13
C PRO A 200 -4.42 -16.36 -2.83
N ASN A 201 -4.87 -17.04 -3.88
CA ASN A 201 -5.76 -18.19 -3.81
C ASN A 201 -7.18 -17.92 -3.23
N GLY A 202 -7.53 -16.65 -3.03
CA GLY A 202 -8.89 -16.26 -2.70
C GLY A 202 -9.82 -16.29 -3.92
N VAL A 203 -11.13 -16.20 -3.66
CA VAL A 203 -12.18 -16.06 -4.68
C VAL A 203 -12.98 -14.80 -4.36
N TRP A 204 -13.37 -14.03 -5.41
CA TRP A 204 -14.22 -12.83 -5.25
C TRP A 204 -15.61 -13.18 -4.76
#